data_8abfc339ad7c74e5ef334c8bfc8c2c31
#
_entry.id   8abfc339ad7c74e5ef334c8bfc8c2c31
#
_cell.length_a   1.000
_cell.length_b   1.000
_cell.length_c   1.000
_cell.angle_alpha   90.00
_cell.angle_beta   90.00
_cell.angle_gamma   90.00
#
_symmetry.space_group_name_H-M   'P 1'
#
loop_
_entity.id
_entity.type
_entity.pdbx_description
1 polymer ?
#
loop_
_entity_poly.entity_id
_entity_poly.type
_entity_poly.pdbx_seq_one_letter_code
_entity_poly.pdbx_strand_id
1 'polypeptide(L)'
;MRPRRETAIAQRPGTPPGPRPAAAPVEYAVAVDRYLADATLGEASRRVYRISLTGWAWALVGQRAPRGTGRRGAAPPVVPLALLDSAEAGHRLAAALADRGAQADPRTVNRELSALRSAVGWWQDQGWISGDPTTGLRHLPGQTAPVPALTGGQIADLFRVQATLREHAFWRLLYDSGAHVDEVLGLDAWRLDLAHGAAAAGRPPHRGDVWIRWRANTGELLRLLLAGRSDGPVFLTDRKAPARVARADVCPFTGRARMSYRRAAEIFGAATRPLDPAGRGWTLGQLRQAGVEARTGAG
;
A
#
# COMPACT_ATOMS: atom_id res chain seq x y z
N MET A 1 54.40 9.81 -57.94
CA MET A 1 53.22 10.55 -57.52
C MET A 1 52.05 9.56 -57.40
N ARG A 2 51.70 9.10 -56.21
CA ARG A 2 50.65 8.11 -55.95
C ARG A 2 49.44 8.87 -55.41
N PRO A 3 48.19 8.58 -55.83
CA PRO A 3 46.99 9.25 -55.32
C PRO A 3 46.62 8.69 -53.93
N ARG A 4 46.22 9.63 -53.06
CA ARG A 4 45.66 9.34 -51.73
C ARG A 4 44.28 8.69 -51.89
N ARG A 5 44.04 7.58 -51.19
CA ARG A 5 42.72 6.96 -51.02
C ARG A 5 41.96 7.75 -49.95
N GLU A 6 40.86 8.35 -50.32
CA GLU A 6 39.84 8.87 -49.41
C GLU A 6 39.11 7.71 -48.72
N THR A 7 39.19 7.71 -47.42
CA THR A 7 38.48 6.73 -46.56
C THR A 7 37.06 7.24 -46.39
N ALA A 8 36.10 6.57 -47.01
CA ALA A 8 34.67 6.83 -46.80
C ALA A 8 34.31 6.49 -45.36
N ILE A 9 33.81 7.48 -44.60
CA ILE A 9 33.25 7.33 -43.26
C ILE A 9 31.89 6.64 -43.41
N ALA A 10 31.80 5.39 -43.00
CA ALA A 10 30.53 4.65 -42.95
C ALA A 10 29.59 5.31 -41.93
N GLN A 11 28.48 5.82 -42.40
CA GLN A 11 27.38 6.29 -41.56
C GLN A 11 26.83 5.10 -40.74
N ARG A 12 26.81 5.25 -39.41
CA ARG A 12 26.16 4.29 -38.50
C ARG A 12 24.65 4.30 -38.81
N PRO A 13 24.01 3.12 -38.89
CA PRO A 13 22.57 3.05 -39.02
C PRO A 13 21.90 3.71 -37.81
N GLY A 14 20.99 4.63 -38.06
CA GLY A 14 20.25 5.33 -37.02
C GLY A 14 19.45 4.35 -36.17
N THR A 15 19.51 4.54 -34.85
CA THR A 15 18.66 3.84 -33.88
C THR A 15 17.21 3.94 -34.32
N PRO A 16 16.45 2.82 -34.36
CA PRO A 16 15.03 2.88 -34.72
C PRO A 16 14.28 3.83 -33.77
N PRO A 17 13.35 4.65 -34.27
CA PRO A 17 12.55 5.53 -33.43
C PRO A 17 11.81 4.67 -32.40
N GLY A 18 11.94 5.03 -31.12
CA GLY A 18 11.19 4.40 -30.02
C GLY A 18 9.68 4.47 -30.28
N PRO A 19 8.88 3.65 -29.59
CA PRO A 19 7.44 3.64 -29.78
C PRO A 19 6.89 5.05 -29.62
N ARG A 20 6.10 5.49 -30.61
CA ARG A 20 5.46 6.82 -30.58
C ARG A 20 4.64 6.94 -29.30
N PRO A 21 4.77 8.07 -28.56
CA PRO A 21 3.93 8.30 -27.40
C PRO A 21 2.45 8.21 -27.81
N ALA A 22 1.66 7.50 -27.01
CA ALA A 22 0.22 7.39 -27.27
C ALA A 22 -0.39 8.79 -27.26
N ALA A 23 -1.34 9.04 -28.17
CA ALA A 23 -2.02 10.34 -28.23
C ALA A 23 -2.59 10.70 -26.85
N ALA A 24 -2.43 11.97 -26.45
CA ALA A 24 -2.96 12.47 -25.20
C ALA A 24 -4.47 12.23 -25.13
N PRO A 25 -5.00 11.70 -24.03
CA PRO A 25 -6.44 11.57 -23.86
C PRO A 25 -7.08 12.96 -23.68
N VAL A 26 -8.28 13.11 -24.19
CA VAL A 26 -9.03 14.37 -24.03
C VAL A 26 -9.50 14.57 -22.59
N GLU A 27 -9.84 13.47 -21.91
CA GLU A 27 -10.43 13.48 -20.59
C GLU A 27 -9.46 13.03 -19.48
N TYR A 28 -9.51 13.73 -18.35
CA TYR A 28 -8.78 13.41 -17.13
C TYR A 28 -9.06 11.98 -16.64
N ALA A 29 -10.32 11.52 -16.66
CA ALA A 29 -10.67 10.18 -16.22
C ALA A 29 -9.98 9.09 -17.05
N VAL A 30 -9.89 9.28 -18.37
CA VAL A 30 -9.18 8.38 -19.28
C VAL A 30 -7.67 8.40 -19.00
N ALA A 31 -7.11 9.59 -18.72
CA ALA A 31 -5.70 9.74 -18.35
C ALA A 31 -5.38 9.00 -17.03
N VAL A 32 -6.29 9.08 -16.04
CA VAL A 32 -6.18 8.33 -14.78
C VAL A 32 -6.19 6.82 -15.04
N ASP A 33 -7.09 6.33 -15.88
CA ASP A 33 -7.18 4.91 -16.19
C ASP A 33 -5.91 4.39 -16.87
N ARG A 34 -5.35 5.14 -17.82
CA ARG A 34 -4.10 4.78 -18.49
C ARG A 34 -2.91 4.78 -17.53
N TYR A 35 -2.80 5.81 -16.66
CA TYR A 35 -1.78 5.85 -15.61
C TYR A 35 -1.87 4.63 -14.69
N LEU A 36 -3.07 4.30 -14.20
CA LEU A 36 -3.27 3.17 -13.30
C LEU A 36 -3.05 1.81 -13.97
N ALA A 37 -3.22 1.70 -15.28
CA ALA A 37 -2.92 0.49 -16.04
C ALA A 37 -1.41 0.25 -16.16
N ASP A 38 -0.63 1.32 -16.36
CA ASP A 38 0.83 1.28 -16.52
C ASP A 38 1.59 1.23 -15.17
N ALA A 39 1.06 1.89 -14.17
CA ALA A 39 1.71 1.98 -12.85
C ALA A 39 1.89 0.61 -12.19
N THR A 40 3.12 0.37 -11.68
CA THR A 40 3.48 -0.85 -10.95
C THR A 40 2.87 -0.84 -9.54
N LEU A 41 1.54 -0.82 -9.46
CA LEU A 41 0.77 -0.78 -8.22
C LEU A 41 0.06 -2.10 -7.96
N GLY A 42 0.09 -2.58 -6.72
CA GLY A 42 -0.78 -3.67 -6.29
C GLY A 42 -2.27 -3.25 -6.36
N GLU A 43 -3.18 -4.22 -6.45
CA GLU A 43 -4.62 -3.99 -6.64
C GLU A 43 -5.22 -3.05 -5.58
N ALA A 44 -4.87 -3.25 -4.30
CA ALA A 44 -5.31 -2.40 -3.20
C ALA A 44 -4.84 -0.94 -3.35
N SER A 45 -3.57 -0.73 -3.72
CA SER A 45 -3.01 0.59 -3.97
C SER A 45 -3.64 1.25 -5.18
N ARG A 46 -3.85 0.50 -6.26
CA ARG A 46 -4.52 0.97 -7.49
C ARG A 46 -5.93 1.47 -7.18
N ARG A 47 -6.68 0.73 -6.35
CA ARG A 47 -8.01 1.16 -5.90
C ARG A 47 -7.96 2.47 -5.11
N VAL A 48 -7.01 2.60 -4.18
CA VAL A 48 -6.83 3.82 -3.37
C VAL A 48 -6.46 5.01 -4.26
N TYR A 49 -5.51 4.83 -5.20
CA TYR A 49 -5.11 5.86 -6.16
C TYR A 49 -6.28 6.29 -7.04
N ARG A 50 -7.08 5.35 -7.55
CA ARG A 50 -8.29 5.68 -8.33
C ARG A 50 -9.24 6.56 -7.54
N ILE A 51 -9.53 6.21 -6.28
CA ILE A 51 -10.41 7.00 -5.41
C ILE A 51 -9.84 8.41 -5.20
N SER A 52 -8.53 8.52 -4.93
CA SER A 52 -7.86 9.79 -4.71
C SER A 52 -7.89 10.66 -5.96
N LEU A 53 -7.51 10.12 -7.12
CA LEU A 53 -7.48 10.85 -8.39
C LEU A 53 -8.89 11.28 -8.82
N THR A 54 -9.89 10.41 -8.67
CA THR A 54 -11.29 10.79 -8.89
C THR A 54 -11.74 11.95 -7.98
N GLY A 55 -11.24 11.96 -6.73
CA GLY A 55 -11.51 13.07 -5.81
C GLY A 55 -10.97 14.42 -6.31
N TRP A 56 -9.80 14.43 -6.92
CA TRP A 56 -9.19 15.64 -7.49
C TRP A 56 -9.93 16.16 -8.73
N ALA A 57 -10.61 15.29 -9.49
CA ALA A 57 -11.44 15.73 -10.61
C ALA A 57 -12.50 16.75 -10.18
N TRP A 58 -13.12 16.56 -9.02
CA TRP A 58 -14.09 17.51 -8.47
C TRP A 58 -13.44 18.85 -8.11
N ALA A 59 -12.25 18.83 -7.57
CA ALA A 59 -11.49 20.04 -7.24
C ALA A 59 -11.18 20.86 -8.50
N LEU A 60 -10.78 20.21 -9.59
CA LEU A 60 -10.46 20.85 -10.86
C LEU A 60 -11.63 21.63 -11.48
N VAL A 61 -12.87 21.25 -11.19
CA VAL A 61 -14.07 21.99 -11.59
C VAL A 61 -14.63 22.89 -10.48
N GLY A 62 -13.89 23.11 -9.40
CA GLY A 62 -14.31 23.96 -8.30
C GLY A 62 -15.43 23.38 -7.44
N GLN A 63 -15.64 22.07 -7.48
CA GLN A 63 -16.68 21.38 -6.72
C GLN A 63 -16.10 20.53 -5.61
N ARG A 64 -16.90 20.28 -4.57
CA ARG A 64 -16.55 19.33 -3.50
C ARG A 64 -16.90 17.91 -3.89
N ALA A 65 -15.95 17.00 -3.73
CA ALA A 65 -16.21 15.58 -3.93
C ALA A 65 -17.29 15.07 -2.94
N PRO A 66 -18.26 14.30 -3.42
CA PRO A 66 -19.34 13.76 -2.56
C PRO A 66 -18.77 12.79 -1.52
N ARG A 67 -19.37 12.74 -0.33
CA ARG A 67 -18.90 11.97 0.84
C ARG A 67 -19.99 11.06 1.41
N GLY A 68 -19.55 10.07 2.17
CA GLY A 68 -20.48 9.15 2.83
C GLY A 68 -21.44 8.48 1.87
N THR A 69 -22.72 8.55 2.17
CA THR A 69 -23.80 7.97 1.33
C THR A 69 -23.94 8.67 -0.02
N GLY A 70 -23.59 9.97 -0.10
CA GLY A 70 -23.61 10.74 -1.36
C GLY A 70 -22.61 10.26 -2.42
N ARG A 71 -21.65 9.40 -2.06
CA ARG A 71 -20.74 8.75 -3.04
C ARG A 71 -21.43 7.69 -3.89
N ARG A 72 -22.54 7.12 -3.38
CA ARG A 72 -23.25 6.07 -4.13
C ARG A 72 -23.97 6.68 -5.31
N GLY A 73 -23.54 6.31 -6.52
CA GLY A 73 -24.12 6.81 -7.76
C GLY A 73 -23.64 8.18 -8.23
N ALA A 74 -22.75 8.85 -7.49
CA ALA A 74 -22.17 10.10 -7.96
C ALA A 74 -21.17 9.83 -9.10
N ALA A 75 -21.50 10.30 -10.30
CA ALA A 75 -20.56 10.29 -11.43
C ALA A 75 -19.52 11.42 -11.25
N PRO A 76 -18.22 11.15 -11.41
CA PRO A 76 -17.22 12.21 -11.41
C PRO A 76 -17.46 13.18 -12.57
N PRO A 77 -17.12 14.47 -12.41
CA PRO A 77 -17.27 15.44 -13.48
C PRO A 77 -16.36 15.08 -14.66
N VAL A 78 -16.83 15.40 -15.86
CA VAL A 78 -16.00 15.34 -17.06
C VAL A 78 -15.04 16.51 -17.02
N VAL A 79 -13.74 16.25 -17.00
CA VAL A 79 -12.68 17.27 -16.91
C VAL A 79 -11.76 17.10 -18.11
N PRO A 80 -11.59 18.14 -18.96
CA PRO A 80 -10.57 18.10 -19.99
C PRO A 80 -9.16 17.98 -19.38
N LEU A 81 -8.32 17.09 -19.89
CA LEU A 81 -6.96 16.93 -19.37
C LEU A 81 -6.15 18.22 -19.51
N ALA A 82 -6.35 18.94 -20.59
CA ALA A 82 -5.70 20.23 -20.86
C ALA A 82 -5.98 21.30 -19.77
N LEU A 83 -7.02 21.13 -18.95
CA LEU A 83 -7.28 22.04 -17.82
C LEU A 83 -6.11 22.05 -16.82
N LEU A 84 -5.35 20.95 -16.72
CA LEU A 84 -4.18 20.86 -15.84
C LEU A 84 -3.06 21.83 -16.22
N ASP A 85 -2.97 22.23 -17.49
CA ASP A 85 -2.00 23.22 -17.96
C ASP A 85 -2.46 24.68 -17.75
N SER A 86 -3.68 24.88 -17.24
CA SER A 86 -4.18 26.21 -16.95
C SER A 86 -3.61 26.77 -15.63
N ALA A 87 -3.37 28.08 -15.58
CA ALA A 87 -2.94 28.76 -14.36
C ALA A 87 -3.95 28.58 -13.20
N GLU A 88 -5.21 28.37 -13.49
CA GLU A 88 -6.28 28.19 -12.53
C GLU A 88 -6.25 26.83 -11.85
N ALA A 89 -5.75 25.78 -12.51
CA ALA A 89 -5.70 24.44 -11.96
C ALA A 89 -4.92 24.37 -10.63
N GLY A 90 -3.75 25.01 -10.57
CA GLY A 90 -2.95 25.09 -9.34
C GLY A 90 -3.71 25.75 -8.19
N HIS A 91 -4.41 26.85 -8.45
CA HIS A 91 -5.21 27.55 -7.41
C HIS A 91 -6.37 26.69 -6.91
N ARG A 92 -7.09 26.01 -7.81
CA ARG A 92 -8.20 25.11 -7.45
C ARG A 92 -7.72 23.92 -6.61
N LEU A 93 -6.58 23.32 -6.99
CA LEU A 93 -5.98 22.23 -6.25
C LEU A 93 -5.50 22.68 -4.86
N ALA A 94 -4.92 23.89 -4.74
CA ALA A 94 -4.50 24.46 -3.45
C ALA A 94 -5.70 24.70 -2.52
N ALA A 95 -6.77 25.30 -3.02
CA ALA A 95 -8.00 25.52 -2.26
C ALA A 95 -8.61 24.18 -1.79
N ALA A 96 -8.65 23.18 -2.68
CA ALA A 96 -9.17 21.85 -2.34
C ALA A 96 -8.27 21.14 -1.31
N LEU A 97 -6.96 21.29 -1.39
CA LEU A 97 -6.02 20.73 -0.42
C LEU A 97 -6.26 21.32 0.97
N ALA A 98 -6.45 22.65 1.06
CA ALA A 98 -6.74 23.35 2.32
C ALA A 98 -8.09 22.90 2.91
N ASP A 99 -9.15 22.85 2.10
CA ASP A 99 -10.48 22.37 2.52
C ASP A 99 -10.42 20.90 2.98
N ARG A 100 -9.67 20.08 2.27
CA ARG A 100 -9.48 18.65 2.59
C ARG A 100 -8.70 18.47 3.89
N GLY A 101 -7.68 19.31 4.12
CA GLY A 101 -6.86 19.31 5.33
C GLY A 101 -7.63 19.67 6.59
N ALA A 102 -8.63 20.54 6.48
CA ALA A 102 -9.51 20.88 7.60
C ALA A 102 -10.48 19.74 7.99
N GLN A 103 -10.66 18.72 7.15
CA GLN A 103 -11.73 17.73 7.27
C GLN A 103 -11.26 16.28 7.33
N ALA A 104 -9.99 16.01 7.10
CA ALA A 104 -9.44 14.67 7.06
C ALA A 104 -8.05 14.61 7.71
N ASP A 105 -7.68 13.40 8.13
CA ASP A 105 -6.35 13.15 8.68
C ASP A 105 -5.26 13.56 7.67
N PRO A 106 -4.24 14.32 8.09
CA PRO A 106 -3.15 14.78 7.23
C PRO A 106 -2.46 13.67 6.44
N ARG A 107 -2.32 12.47 7.00
CA ARG A 107 -1.73 11.31 6.30
C ARG A 107 -2.56 10.90 5.10
N THR A 108 -3.89 10.94 5.24
CA THR A 108 -4.81 10.63 4.15
C THR A 108 -4.68 11.66 3.04
N VAL A 109 -4.70 12.94 3.40
CA VAL A 109 -4.59 14.05 2.44
C VAL A 109 -3.23 14.03 1.73
N ASN A 110 -2.15 13.81 2.48
CA ASN A 110 -0.80 13.70 1.93
C ASN A 110 -0.65 12.52 0.95
N ARG A 111 -1.30 11.38 1.24
CA ARG A 111 -1.35 10.25 0.32
C ARG A 111 -2.14 10.58 -0.94
N GLU A 112 -3.28 11.28 -0.81
CA GLU A 112 -4.07 11.76 -1.94
C GLU A 112 -3.26 12.71 -2.84
N LEU A 113 -2.50 13.63 -2.24
CA LEU A 113 -1.60 14.54 -2.95
C LEU A 113 -0.45 13.79 -3.63
N SER A 114 0.16 12.81 -2.95
CA SER A 114 1.22 11.98 -3.53
C SER A 114 0.72 11.18 -4.74
N ALA A 115 -0.50 10.66 -4.70
CA ALA A 115 -1.12 9.97 -5.83
C ALA A 115 -1.31 10.92 -7.03
N LEU A 116 -1.73 12.17 -6.78
CA LEU A 116 -1.87 13.18 -7.85
C LEU A 116 -0.51 13.53 -8.47
N ARG A 117 0.51 13.81 -7.65
CA ARG A 117 1.85 14.11 -8.14
C ARG A 117 2.44 12.99 -8.99
N SER A 118 2.26 11.75 -8.56
CA SER A 118 2.73 10.60 -9.31
C SER A 118 2.04 10.48 -10.67
N ALA A 119 0.75 10.76 -10.75
CA ALA A 119 0.01 10.76 -12.00
C ALA A 119 0.43 11.94 -12.90
N VAL A 120 0.57 13.16 -12.34
CA VAL A 120 1.01 14.36 -13.07
C VAL A 120 2.40 14.13 -13.67
N GLY A 121 3.37 13.64 -12.90
CA GLY A 121 4.71 13.34 -13.40
C GLY A 121 4.67 12.32 -14.54
N TRP A 122 3.89 11.26 -14.42
CA TRP A 122 3.73 10.29 -15.49
C TRP A 122 3.09 10.90 -16.75
N TRP A 123 2.06 11.76 -16.61
CA TRP A 123 1.45 12.46 -17.75
C TRP A 123 2.41 13.43 -18.44
N GLN A 124 3.31 14.08 -17.68
CA GLN A 124 4.39 14.92 -18.25
C GLN A 124 5.40 14.05 -19.01
N ASP A 125 5.80 12.90 -18.48
CA ASP A 125 6.68 11.96 -19.16
C ASP A 125 6.07 11.42 -20.47
N GLN A 126 4.73 11.32 -20.55
CA GLN A 126 4.02 10.98 -21.78
C GLN A 126 3.85 12.17 -22.73
N GLY A 127 4.21 13.38 -22.32
CA GLY A 127 3.98 14.61 -23.09
C GLY A 127 2.50 15.00 -23.22
N TRP A 128 1.64 14.55 -22.30
CA TRP A 128 0.19 14.83 -22.33
C TRP A 128 -0.16 16.17 -21.69
N ILE A 129 0.63 16.61 -20.75
CA ILE A 129 0.58 17.93 -20.12
C ILE A 129 1.99 18.51 -20.07
N SER A 130 2.11 19.82 -20.11
CA SER A 130 3.38 20.54 -20.06
C SER A 130 3.66 21.17 -18.70
N GLY A 131 2.63 21.61 -18.01
CA GLY A 131 2.73 22.21 -16.69
C GLY A 131 2.65 21.18 -15.54
N ASP A 132 3.11 21.59 -14.36
CA ASP A 132 2.86 20.87 -13.11
C ASP A 132 1.91 21.69 -12.22
N PRO A 133 0.59 21.39 -12.23
CA PRO A 133 -0.38 22.10 -11.42
C PRO A 133 -0.22 21.79 -9.90
N THR A 134 0.64 20.85 -9.52
CA THR A 134 0.95 20.54 -8.13
C THR A 134 2.13 21.32 -7.58
N THR A 135 2.79 22.15 -8.41
CA THR A 135 3.88 23.03 -7.99
C THR A 135 3.40 23.96 -6.87
N GLY A 136 4.16 24.02 -5.79
CA GLY A 136 3.81 24.85 -4.62
C GLY A 136 2.82 24.21 -3.64
N LEU A 137 2.11 23.15 -4.00
CA LEU A 137 1.34 22.39 -3.02
C LEU A 137 2.30 21.72 -2.04
N ARG A 138 2.07 21.89 -0.74
CA ARG A 138 2.90 21.25 0.29
C ARG A 138 2.10 20.16 1.01
N HIS A 139 2.80 19.12 1.42
CA HIS A 139 2.21 18.16 2.33
C HIS A 139 1.76 18.88 3.62
N LEU A 140 0.60 18.51 4.11
CA LEU A 140 0.11 19.02 5.37
C LEU A 140 1.05 18.55 6.49
N PRO A 141 1.37 19.42 7.46
CA PRO A 141 2.13 18.98 8.62
C PRO A 141 1.35 17.86 9.31
N GLY A 142 1.92 16.67 9.30
CA GLY A 142 1.35 15.56 10.04
C GLY A 142 1.51 15.83 11.52
N GLN A 143 0.47 15.70 12.32
CA GLN A 143 0.62 15.46 13.73
C GLN A 143 1.23 14.06 13.90
N THR A 144 2.53 13.97 13.73
CA THR A 144 3.24 12.73 13.96
C THR A 144 4.43 12.99 14.84
N ALA A 145 4.16 13.10 16.11
CA ALA A 145 5.05 12.39 17.01
C ALA A 145 4.99 10.92 16.56
N PRO A 146 6.10 10.28 16.20
CA PRO A 146 6.10 8.86 15.89
C PRO A 146 5.45 8.18 17.09
N VAL A 147 4.39 7.39 16.83
CA VAL A 147 3.77 6.64 17.92
C VAL A 147 4.85 5.71 18.44
N PRO A 148 5.29 5.86 19.71
CA PRO A 148 6.44 5.13 20.21
C PRO A 148 6.19 3.62 20.10
N ALA A 149 7.24 2.87 19.85
CA ALA A 149 7.20 1.41 19.90
C ALA A 149 6.73 0.93 21.29
N LEU A 150 6.21 -0.27 21.35
CA LEU A 150 5.88 -0.90 22.63
C LEU A 150 7.17 -1.19 23.40
N THR A 151 7.17 -0.88 24.69
CA THR A 151 8.28 -1.20 25.59
C THR A 151 8.41 -2.70 25.84
N GLY A 152 9.55 -3.17 26.33
CA GLY A 152 9.76 -4.58 26.69
C GLY A 152 8.74 -5.10 27.71
N GLY A 153 8.35 -4.26 28.69
CA GLY A 153 7.29 -4.61 29.67
C GLY A 153 5.93 -4.79 28.98
N GLN A 154 5.54 -3.87 28.11
CA GLN A 154 4.29 -3.96 27.33
C GLN A 154 4.26 -5.19 26.41
N ILE A 155 5.39 -5.56 25.82
CA ILE A 155 5.53 -6.78 25.02
C ILE A 155 5.36 -8.03 25.88
N ALA A 156 5.95 -8.03 27.09
CA ALA A 156 5.77 -9.15 28.03
C ALA A 156 4.31 -9.30 28.46
N ASP A 157 3.63 -8.19 28.74
CA ASP A 157 2.20 -8.19 29.11
C ASP A 157 1.31 -8.62 27.93
N LEU A 158 1.59 -8.15 26.71
CA LEU A 158 0.90 -8.58 25.50
C LEU A 158 0.92 -10.11 25.34
N PHE A 159 2.06 -10.73 25.54
CA PHE A 159 2.19 -12.19 25.37
C PHE A 159 1.61 -13.03 26.52
N ARG A 160 1.11 -12.38 27.59
CA ARG A 160 0.33 -13.01 28.65
C ARG A 160 -1.19 -12.85 28.50
N VAL A 161 -1.63 -11.99 27.56
CA VAL A 161 -3.06 -11.76 27.32
C VAL A 161 -3.75 -13.07 26.94
N GLN A 162 -4.95 -13.27 27.45
CA GLN A 162 -5.82 -14.35 27.00
C GLN A 162 -6.27 -14.09 25.55
N ALA A 163 -5.75 -14.89 24.63
CA ALA A 163 -6.03 -14.77 23.21
C ALA A 163 -5.99 -16.17 22.55
N THR A 164 -6.52 -16.27 21.35
CA THR A 164 -6.50 -17.53 20.59
C THR A 164 -5.08 -17.85 20.10
N LEU A 165 -4.84 -19.14 19.83
CA LEU A 165 -3.59 -19.59 19.22
C LEU A 165 -3.22 -18.78 17.95
N ARG A 166 -4.23 -18.48 17.10
CA ARG A 166 -4.04 -17.68 15.89
C ARG A 166 -3.52 -16.27 16.22
N GLU A 167 -4.08 -15.62 17.21
CA GLU A 167 -3.73 -14.27 17.63
C GLU A 167 -2.31 -14.26 18.19
N HIS A 168 -1.98 -15.17 19.08
CA HIS A 168 -0.62 -15.29 19.61
C HIS A 168 0.41 -15.59 18.51
N ALA A 169 0.12 -16.52 17.59
CA ALA A 169 1.00 -16.84 16.47
C ALA A 169 1.23 -15.63 15.58
N PHE A 170 0.17 -14.87 15.28
CA PHE A 170 0.23 -13.67 14.45
C PHE A 170 1.06 -12.56 15.13
N TRP A 171 0.79 -12.25 16.39
CA TRP A 171 1.50 -11.19 17.11
C TRP A 171 2.97 -11.52 17.33
N ARG A 172 3.29 -12.76 17.67
CA ARG A 172 4.69 -13.18 17.80
C ARG A 172 5.42 -13.17 16.48
N LEU A 173 4.80 -13.64 15.40
CA LEU A 173 5.41 -13.59 14.08
C LEU A 173 5.67 -12.14 13.63
N LEU A 174 4.72 -11.23 13.86
CA LEU A 174 4.87 -9.81 13.54
C LEU A 174 6.01 -9.17 14.35
N TYR A 175 6.12 -9.47 15.63
CA TYR A 175 7.18 -8.99 16.52
C TYR A 175 8.55 -9.56 16.14
N ASP A 176 8.65 -10.88 15.99
CA ASP A 176 9.91 -11.55 15.67
C ASP A 176 10.48 -11.11 14.32
N SER A 177 9.61 -11.01 13.32
CA SER A 177 10.02 -10.68 11.96
C SER A 177 10.19 -9.18 11.70
N GLY A 178 9.43 -8.32 12.40
CA GLY A 178 9.29 -6.89 12.07
C GLY A 178 8.85 -6.61 10.64
N ALA A 179 8.38 -7.63 9.93
CA ALA A 179 7.83 -7.53 8.59
C ALA A 179 6.58 -6.64 8.54
N HIS A 180 6.20 -6.17 7.37
CA HIS A 180 4.95 -5.43 7.24
C HIS A 180 3.75 -6.34 7.56
N VAL A 181 2.73 -5.79 8.18
CA VAL A 181 1.51 -6.53 8.57
C VAL A 181 0.89 -7.26 7.39
N ASP A 182 0.84 -6.61 6.22
CA ASP A 182 0.29 -7.19 4.99
C ASP A 182 1.15 -8.35 4.46
N GLU A 183 2.46 -8.32 4.67
CA GLU A 183 3.37 -9.42 4.33
C GLU A 183 3.08 -10.64 5.19
N VAL A 184 2.94 -10.43 6.51
CA VAL A 184 2.61 -11.51 7.45
C VAL A 184 1.22 -12.09 7.17
N LEU A 185 0.21 -11.24 6.95
CA LEU A 185 -1.14 -11.67 6.59
C LEU A 185 -1.22 -12.32 5.21
N GLY A 186 -0.31 -11.94 4.31
CA GLY A 186 -0.18 -12.48 2.96
C GLY A 186 0.41 -13.88 2.89
N LEU A 187 0.93 -14.43 3.99
CA LEU A 187 1.57 -15.75 4.01
C LEU A 187 0.56 -16.87 3.70
N ASP A 188 1.02 -17.80 2.87
CA ASP A 188 0.37 -19.07 2.61
C ASP A 188 1.15 -20.22 3.27
N ALA A 189 0.47 -21.28 3.68
CA ALA A 189 1.07 -22.37 4.43
C ALA A 189 2.25 -23.04 3.69
N TRP A 190 2.13 -23.23 2.37
CA TRP A 190 3.18 -23.84 1.55
C TRP A 190 4.48 -23.03 1.45
N ARG A 191 4.46 -21.74 1.85
CA ARG A 191 5.65 -20.87 1.84
C ARG A 191 6.45 -20.93 3.12
N LEU A 192 5.92 -21.57 4.17
CA LEU A 192 6.58 -21.64 5.47
C LEU A 192 7.62 -22.74 5.48
N ASP A 193 8.87 -22.37 5.64
CA ASP A 193 9.92 -23.29 6.05
C ASP A 193 9.95 -23.37 7.59
N LEU A 194 9.14 -24.27 8.14
CA LEU A 194 9.04 -24.44 9.58
C LEU A 194 10.30 -25.05 10.22
N ALA A 195 11.15 -25.70 9.42
CA ALA A 195 12.40 -26.28 9.91
C ALA A 195 13.45 -25.19 10.15
N HIS A 196 13.54 -24.23 9.25
CA HIS A 196 14.53 -23.13 9.32
C HIS A 196 13.95 -21.83 9.90
N GLY A 197 12.68 -21.81 10.29
CA GLY A 197 12.04 -20.63 10.88
C GLY A 197 11.97 -19.43 9.93
N ALA A 198 11.65 -19.67 8.68
CA ALA A 198 11.62 -18.65 7.64
C ALA A 198 10.46 -18.82 6.64
N ALA A 199 10.08 -17.74 5.98
CA ALA A 199 9.17 -17.76 4.84
C ALA A 199 9.57 -16.69 3.83
N ALA A 200 9.36 -16.97 2.54
CA ALA A 200 9.45 -15.93 1.53
C ALA A 200 8.23 -15.00 1.62
N ALA A 201 8.47 -13.71 1.86
CA ALA A 201 7.43 -12.69 1.83
C ALA A 201 7.11 -12.30 0.39
N GLY A 202 5.82 -12.11 0.14
CA GLY A 202 5.37 -11.49 -1.10
C GLY A 202 4.61 -12.42 -2.02
N ARG A 203 3.52 -11.86 -2.58
CA ARG A 203 2.83 -12.41 -3.76
C ARG A 203 3.59 -11.88 -4.98
N PRO A 204 3.96 -12.72 -5.97
CA PRO A 204 4.58 -12.21 -7.18
C PRO A 204 3.70 -11.13 -7.84
N PRO A 205 4.26 -10.01 -8.38
CA PRO A 205 5.67 -9.77 -8.64
C PRO A 205 6.29 -8.72 -7.70
N HIS A 206 6.58 -9.03 -6.44
CA HIS A 206 7.32 -8.08 -5.60
C HIS A 206 8.83 -8.31 -5.76
N ARG A 207 9.56 -7.22 -6.01
CA ARG A 207 11.01 -7.21 -6.19
C ARG A 207 11.71 -7.63 -4.89
N GLY A 208 12.51 -8.69 -5.01
CA GLY A 208 13.45 -9.16 -4.00
C GLY A 208 12.83 -10.19 -3.05
N ASP A 209 13.63 -11.17 -2.71
CA ASP A 209 13.29 -12.20 -1.71
C ASP A 209 13.35 -11.57 -0.32
N VAL A 210 12.27 -10.93 0.09
CA VAL A 210 12.12 -10.50 1.49
C VAL A 210 11.80 -11.75 2.30
N TRP A 211 12.72 -12.13 3.19
CA TRP A 211 12.54 -13.27 4.07
C TRP A 211 11.98 -12.82 5.41
N ILE A 212 10.83 -13.39 5.77
CA ILE A 212 10.25 -13.29 7.11
C ILE A 212 10.89 -14.38 7.95
N ARG A 213 11.55 -14.00 9.03
CA ARG A 213 12.20 -14.94 9.97
C ARG A 213 11.55 -14.85 11.34
N TRP A 214 11.55 -15.96 12.07
CA TRP A 214 10.98 -16.04 13.41
C TRP A 214 11.80 -16.95 14.32
N ARG A 215 11.52 -16.86 15.62
CA ARG A 215 12.15 -17.66 16.66
C ARG A 215 11.45 -19.01 16.84
N ALA A 216 12.12 -19.94 17.53
CA ALA A 216 11.61 -21.31 17.73
C ALA A 216 10.18 -21.36 18.31
N ASN A 217 9.90 -20.59 19.35
CA ASN A 217 8.57 -20.55 19.98
C ASN A 217 7.46 -20.11 19.03
N THR A 218 7.74 -19.17 18.13
CA THR A 218 6.79 -18.76 17.09
C THR A 218 6.60 -19.89 16.07
N GLY A 219 7.67 -20.62 15.75
CA GLY A 219 7.60 -21.81 14.90
C GLY A 219 6.68 -22.90 15.48
N GLU A 220 6.73 -23.13 16.79
CA GLU A 220 5.81 -24.06 17.46
C GLU A 220 4.35 -23.62 17.35
N LEU A 221 4.07 -22.34 17.60
CA LEU A 221 2.71 -21.80 17.46
C LEU A 221 2.20 -21.93 16.03
N LEU A 222 3.07 -21.71 15.02
CA LEU A 222 2.69 -21.88 13.63
C LEU A 222 2.41 -23.32 13.26
N ARG A 223 3.20 -24.30 13.77
CA ARG A 223 2.92 -25.73 13.57
C ARG A 223 1.55 -26.11 14.14
N LEU A 224 1.27 -25.70 15.38
CA LEU A 224 -0.02 -25.94 16.03
C LEU A 224 -1.16 -25.26 15.27
N LEU A 225 -0.98 -24.02 14.83
CA LEU A 225 -2.00 -23.28 14.08
C LEU A 225 -2.34 -23.93 12.75
N LEU A 226 -1.33 -24.43 12.05
CA LEU A 226 -1.53 -25.10 10.76
C LEU A 226 -2.22 -26.45 10.94
N ALA A 227 -1.97 -27.16 12.02
CA ALA A 227 -2.56 -28.48 12.30
C ALA A 227 -2.49 -29.42 11.08
N GLY A 228 -1.33 -29.47 10.41
CA GLY A 228 -1.09 -30.29 9.21
C GLY A 228 -1.55 -29.67 7.90
N ARG A 229 -2.14 -28.47 7.88
CA ARG A 229 -2.47 -27.78 6.63
C ARG A 229 -1.19 -27.40 5.87
N SER A 230 -1.11 -27.82 4.63
CA SER A 230 0.03 -27.53 3.74
C SER A 230 -0.26 -26.44 2.70
N ASP A 231 -1.53 -25.97 2.59
CA ASP A 231 -1.94 -25.00 1.57
C ASP A 231 -2.95 -23.99 2.13
N GLY A 232 -3.14 -22.91 1.38
CA GLY A 232 -4.02 -21.80 1.72
C GLY A 232 -3.43 -20.82 2.73
N PRO A 233 -4.18 -19.76 3.07
CA PRO A 233 -3.72 -18.71 3.96
C PRO A 233 -3.37 -19.21 5.35
N VAL A 234 -2.28 -18.73 5.94
CA VAL A 234 -1.87 -19.08 7.31
C VAL A 234 -2.90 -18.56 8.33
N PHE A 235 -3.22 -17.27 8.24
CA PHE A 235 -4.12 -16.58 9.18
C PHE A 235 -5.52 -16.46 8.59
N LEU A 236 -6.47 -17.12 9.24
CA LEU A 236 -7.84 -17.27 8.76
C LEU A 236 -8.83 -16.48 9.63
N THR A 237 -9.94 -16.06 9.04
CA THR A 237 -11.10 -15.53 9.76
C THR A 237 -11.83 -16.63 10.53
N ASP A 238 -12.70 -16.25 11.49
CA ASP A 238 -13.49 -17.21 12.28
C ASP A 238 -14.65 -17.82 11.48
N ARG A 239 -15.13 -17.13 10.45
CA ARG A 239 -16.28 -17.53 9.63
C ARG A 239 -15.84 -17.99 8.25
N LYS A 240 -16.67 -18.81 7.61
CA LYS A 240 -16.49 -19.20 6.19
C LYS A 240 -16.50 -17.96 5.29
N ALA A 241 -15.74 -18.03 4.22
CA ALA A 241 -15.64 -16.98 3.23
C ALA A 241 -16.98 -16.79 2.50
N PRO A 242 -17.48 -15.56 2.33
CA PRO A 242 -18.58 -15.29 1.42
C PRO A 242 -18.14 -15.53 -0.03
N ALA A 243 -19.10 -15.88 -0.92
CA ALA A 243 -18.83 -16.26 -2.31
C ALA A 243 -18.03 -15.23 -3.13
N ARG A 244 -18.04 -13.95 -2.72
CA ARG A 244 -17.31 -12.86 -3.39
C ARG A 244 -15.80 -12.82 -3.08
N VAL A 245 -15.31 -13.64 -2.16
CA VAL A 245 -13.88 -13.67 -1.82
C VAL A 245 -13.14 -14.45 -2.89
N ALA A 246 -12.00 -13.91 -3.34
CA ALA A 246 -11.15 -14.58 -4.33
C ALA A 246 -10.71 -15.96 -3.82
N ARG A 247 -10.75 -16.97 -4.67
CA ARG A 247 -10.41 -18.36 -4.31
C ARG A 247 -9.04 -18.51 -3.67
N ALA A 248 -8.08 -17.70 -4.12
CA ALA A 248 -6.72 -17.67 -3.56
C ALA A 248 -6.65 -17.15 -2.11
N ASP A 249 -7.69 -16.48 -1.63
CA ASP A 249 -7.79 -15.98 -0.25
C ASP A 249 -8.71 -16.86 0.61
N VAL A 250 -9.10 -18.03 0.12
CA VAL A 250 -9.94 -18.99 0.82
C VAL A 250 -9.13 -20.26 1.10
N CYS A 251 -9.12 -20.67 2.36
CA CYS A 251 -8.49 -21.94 2.74
C CYS A 251 -9.25 -23.12 2.14
N PRO A 252 -8.59 -23.99 1.35
CA PRO A 252 -9.26 -25.12 0.69
C PRO A 252 -9.78 -26.15 1.69
N PHE A 253 -9.19 -26.26 2.87
CA PHE A 253 -9.57 -27.23 3.89
C PHE A 253 -10.74 -26.78 4.78
N THR A 254 -10.83 -25.48 5.08
CA THR A 254 -11.81 -24.95 6.05
C THR A 254 -12.88 -24.06 5.42
N GLY A 255 -12.69 -23.62 4.20
CA GLY A 255 -13.54 -22.63 3.55
C GLY A 255 -13.51 -21.23 4.19
N ARG A 256 -12.57 -20.98 5.11
CA ARG A 256 -12.42 -19.67 5.78
C ARG A 256 -11.53 -18.75 4.95
N ALA A 257 -11.83 -17.43 5.01
CA ALA A 257 -11.06 -16.43 4.30
C ALA A 257 -9.76 -16.07 5.02
N ARG A 258 -8.77 -15.58 4.27
CA ARG A 258 -7.60 -14.86 4.79
C ARG A 258 -8.03 -13.71 5.68
N MET A 259 -7.38 -13.55 6.82
CA MET A 259 -7.63 -12.44 7.74
C MET A 259 -7.17 -11.12 7.10
N SER A 260 -8.04 -10.12 7.08
CA SER A 260 -7.70 -8.79 6.56
C SER A 260 -6.95 -7.97 7.62
N TYR A 261 -6.17 -6.96 7.17
CA TYR A 261 -5.51 -5.99 8.05
C TYR A 261 -6.49 -5.36 9.04
N ARG A 262 -7.65 -4.91 8.54
CA ARG A 262 -8.68 -4.29 9.39
C ARG A 262 -9.10 -5.21 10.53
N ARG A 263 -9.39 -6.49 10.22
CA ARG A 263 -9.79 -7.47 11.23
C ARG A 263 -8.68 -7.76 12.23
N ALA A 264 -7.44 -7.91 11.76
CA ALA A 264 -6.27 -8.10 12.62
C ALA A 264 -6.06 -6.91 13.57
N ALA A 265 -6.20 -5.68 13.06
CA ALA A 265 -6.08 -4.46 13.86
C ALA A 265 -7.21 -4.30 14.89
N GLU A 266 -8.46 -4.63 14.52
CA GLU A 266 -9.61 -4.62 15.44
C GLU A 266 -9.39 -5.61 16.61
N ILE A 267 -8.95 -6.83 16.31
CA ILE A 267 -8.67 -7.87 17.31
C ILE A 267 -7.54 -7.42 18.24
N PHE A 268 -6.43 -6.94 17.67
CA PHE A 268 -5.26 -6.49 18.44
C PHE A 268 -5.61 -5.31 19.35
N GLY A 269 -6.27 -4.29 18.83
CA GLY A 269 -6.71 -3.14 19.62
C GLY A 269 -7.67 -3.51 20.74
N ALA A 270 -8.60 -4.43 20.49
CA ALA A 270 -9.52 -4.92 21.52
C ALA A 270 -8.79 -5.68 22.64
N ALA A 271 -7.86 -6.57 22.27
CA ALA A 271 -7.09 -7.38 23.22
C ALA A 271 -6.14 -6.55 24.08
N THR A 272 -5.58 -5.47 23.52
CA THR A 272 -4.60 -4.61 24.20
C THR A 272 -5.23 -3.43 24.93
N ARG A 273 -6.52 -3.16 24.74
CA ARG A 273 -7.22 -2.06 25.40
C ARG A 273 -7.11 -2.07 26.94
N PRO A 274 -7.21 -3.21 27.62
CA PRO A 274 -7.03 -3.26 29.08
C PRO A 274 -5.58 -2.97 29.53
N LEU A 275 -4.61 -3.14 28.63
CA LEU A 275 -3.19 -2.94 28.91
C LEU A 275 -2.72 -1.50 28.61
N ASP A 276 -3.49 -0.76 27.80
CA ASP A 276 -3.19 0.61 27.44
C ASP A 276 -3.75 1.58 28.49
N PRO A 277 -2.91 2.34 29.21
CA PRO A 277 -3.38 3.33 30.18
C PRO A 277 -4.32 4.39 29.60
N ALA A 278 -4.23 4.66 28.27
CA ALA A 278 -5.13 5.56 27.57
C ALA A 278 -6.46 4.89 27.15
N GLY A 279 -6.63 3.59 27.38
CA GLY A 279 -7.85 2.84 27.08
C GLY A 279 -8.20 2.73 25.58
N ARG A 280 -7.29 3.10 24.69
CA ARG A 280 -7.51 3.07 23.23
C ARG A 280 -7.11 1.74 22.62
N GLY A 281 -6.19 1.02 23.26
CA GLY A 281 -5.51 -0.16 22.74
C GLY A 281 -4.32 0.21 21.86
N TRP A 282 -3.39 -0.72 21.74
CA TRP A 282 -2.19 -0.55 20.94
C TRP A 282 -2.44 -0.88 19.47
N THR A 283 -1.49 -0.49 18.62
CA THR A 283 -1.56 -0.72 17.17
C THR A 283 -0.58 -1.78 16.71
N LEU A 284 -0.91 -2.50 15.65
CA LEU A 284 0.01 -3.46 15.01
C LEU A 284 1.31 -2.78 14.53
N GLY A 285 1.25 -1.50 14.19
CA GLY A 285 2.42 -0.70 13.83
C GLY A 285 3.40 -0.54 14.99
N GLN A 286 2.91 -0.30 16.22
CA GLN A 286 3.73 -0.21 17.42
C GLN A 286 4.40 -1.55 17.75
N LEU A 287 3.64 -2.66 17.64
CA LEU A 287 4.18 -4.01 17.85
C LEU A 287 5.29 -4.33 16.85
N ARG A 288 5.05 -4.04 15.57
CA ARG A 288 6.06 -4.21 14.52
C ARG A 288 7.31 -3.38 14.80
N GLN A 289 7.14 -2.11 15.16
CA GLN A 289 8.25 -1.20 15.44
C GLN A 289 9.10 -1.71 16.62
N ALA A 290 8.45 -2.18 17.69
CA ALA A 290 9.15 -2.82 18.81
C ALA A 290 9.99 -4.04 18.38
N GLY A 291 9.48 -4.84 17.46
CA GLY A 291 10.22 -5.96 16.87
C GLY A 291 11.42 -5.51 16.04
N VAL A 292 11.30 -4.41 15.29
CA VAL A 292 12.41 -3.83 14.53
C VAL A 292 13.51 -3.34 15.48
N GLU A 293 13.15 -2.59 16.53
CA GLU A 293 14.08 -2.04 17.52
C GLU A 293 14.79 -3.15 18.32
N ALA A 294 14.06 -4.21 18.70
CA ALA A 294 14.64 -5.35 19.40
C ALA A 294 15.70 -6.11 18.58
N ARG A 295 15.60 -6.08 17.24
CA ARG A 295 16.60 -6.70 16.36
C ARG A 295 17.80 -5.78 16.11
N THR A 296 17.60 -4.47 16.01
CA THR A 296 18.68 -3.50 15.78
C THR A 296 19.49 -3.22 17.05
N GLY A 297 18.89 -3.37 18.24
CA GLY A 297 19.58 -3.21 19.53
C GLY A 297 20.29 -4.47 20.04
N ALA A 298 20.16 -5.60 19.35
CA ALA A 298 20.81 -6.86 19.72
C ALA A 298 22.04 -7.19 18.85
N GLY A 299 22.52 -6.20 18.03
CA GLY A 299 23.71 -6.32 17.16
C GLY A 299 24.97 -5.72 17.76
#